data_66c3fee6c00af200099d234f4d6acc39
#
_entry.id   66c3fee6c00af200099d234f4d6acc39
#
_cell.length_a   1.000
_cell.length_b   1.000
_cell.length_c   1.000
_cell.angle_alpha   90.00
_cell.angle_beta   90.00
_cell.angle_gamma   90.00
#
_symmetry.space_group_name_H-M   'P 1'
#
loop_
_entity.id
_entity.type
_entity.pdbx_description
1 polymer ?
#
loop_
_entity_poly.entity_id
_entity_poly.type
_entity_poly.pdbx_seq_one_letter_code
_entity_poly.pdbx_strand_id
1 'polypeptide(L)'
;MKACLEAEAHYLDLGGLYHKTQEQLELDEAFDEAGLTAVLGIGASPGLTNVAAARGASHLDRVDEVHIRTGAKGGGDGFAYSAKTILDELTMNPIVFEDGEYKELEPLSGRETYTMPDPVGEVEGFHSIHSELATMPYTFEGVKSVDFRVAFSPDLVNICDVLIGLNLTSEEEVEFKGTEFSPREFLDWHLDRQPKPGAVEEWKSFRVDVTGEEDGEPARYQYTVVVESRLDDWELKATAVWTGVPMGIAAELVGHGDALDTGAKPPEQLLNPEQFLDKLRKE
;
A
#
# COMPACT_ATOMS: atom_id res chain seq x y z
N MET A 1 -9.92 -5.58 -14.53
CA MET A 1 -11.27 -5.74 -13.96
C MET A 1 -12.34 -6.00 -15.03
N LYS A 2 -12.61 -5.10 -16.00
CA LYS A 2 -13.67 -5.31 -17.02
C LYS A 2 -13.54 -6.63 -17.79
N ALA A 3 -12.32 -7.02 -18.18
CA ALA A 3 -12.08 -8.33 -18.81
C ALA A 3 -12.37 -9.53 -17.87
N CYS A 4 -12.22 -9.36 -16.56
CA CYS A 4 -12.57 -10.41 -15.59
C CYS A 4 -14.09 -10.56 -15.47
N LEU A 5 -14.84 -9.45 -15.48
CA LEU A 5 -16.30 -9.49 -15.55
C LEU A 5 -16.79 -10.23 -16.80
N GLU A 6 -16.24 -9.91 -17.97
CA GLU A 6 -16.57 -10.58 -19.23
C GLU A 6 -16.21 -12.08 -19.23
N ALA A 7 -15.17 -12.46 -18.50
CA ALA A 7 -14.71 -13.85 -18.38
C ALA A 7 -15.33 -14.61 -17.19
N GLU A 8 -16.23 -13.99 -16.44
CA GLU A 8 -16.83 -14.54 -15.21
C GLU A 8 -15.75 -15.01 -14.21
N ALA A 9 -14.70 -14.21 -14.01
CA ALA A 9 -13.56 -14.53 -13.17
C ALA A 9 -13.41 -13.54 -12.01
N HIS A 10 -13.00 -14.03 -10.85
CA HIS A 10 -12.57 -13.19 -9.73
C HIS A 10 -11.35 -12.35 -10.12
N TYR A 11 -11.13 -11.25 -9.39
CA TYR A 11 -10.02 -10.34 -9.63
C TYR A 11 -9.28 -10.04 -8.33
N LEU A 12 -7.95 -10.01 -8.40
CA LEU A 12 -7.10 -9.52 -7.33
C LEU A 12 -6.00 -8.66 -7.93
N ASP A 13 -5.61 -7.59 -7.25
CA ASP A 13 -4.43 -6.80 -7.58
C ASP A 13 -3.63 -6.40 -6.36
N LEU A 14 -2.48 -5.79 -6.58
CA LEU A 14 -1.60 -5.31 -5.51
C LEU A 14 -1.92 -3.87 -5.08
N GLY A 15 -2.78 -3.15 -5.79
CA GLY A 15 -3.14 -1.77 -5.51
C GLY A 15 -1.95 -0.81 -5.57
N GLY A 16 -1.98 0.20 -4.71
CA GLY A 16 -0.89 1.14 -4.47
C GLY A 16 -1.32 2.61 -4.52
N LEU A 17 -2.11 3.03 -5.48
CA LEU A 17 -2.46 4.44 -5.67
C LEU A 17 -3.92 4.73 -5.33
N TYR A 18 -4.13 5.72 -4.47
CA TYR A 18 -5.44 6.19 -4.01
C TYR A 18 -6.46 6.38 -5.14
N HIS A 19 -6.12 7.16 -6.17
CA HIS A 19 -7.04 7.47 -7.27
C HIS A 19 -7.43 6.23 -8.08
N LYS A 20 -6.50 5.30 -8.27
CA LYS A 20 -6.78 4.06 -9.00
C LYS A 20 -7.72 3.15 -8.23
N THR A 21 -7.56 3.09 -6.93
CA THR A 21 -8.48 2.32 -6.07
C THR A 21 -9.88 2.93 -6.09
N GLN A 22 -10.01 4.26 -6.10
CA GLN A 22 -11.32 4.91 -6.24
C GLN A 22 -12.01 4.54 -7.57
N GLU A 23 -11.28 4.58 -8.71
CA GLU A 23 -11.81 4.15 -10.01
C GLU A 23 -12.25 2.66 -10.01
N GLN A 24 -11.54 1.81 -9.27
CA GLN A 24 -11.84 0.39 -9.17
C GLN A 24 -13.09 0.11 -8.32
N LEU A 25 -13.29 0.88 -7.26
CA LEU A 25 -14.48 0.79 -6.39
C LEU A 25 -15.79 1.11 -7.15
N GLU A 26 -15.74 1.89 -8.23
CA GLU A 26 -16.91 2.14 -9.09
C GLU A 26 -17.46 0.86 -9.76
N LEU A 27 -16.70 -0.23 -9.75
CA LEU A 27 -17.12 -1.52 -10.30
C LEU A 27 -17.72 -2.47 -9.25
N ASP A 28 -17.93 -2.02 -8.02
CA ASP A 28 -18.46 -2.84 -6.92
C ASP A 28 -19.77 -3.52 -7.30
N GLU A 29 -20.79 -2.73 -7.68
CA GLU A 29 -22.10 -3.24 -8.08
C GLU A 29 -22.02 -4.27 -9.24
N ALA A 30 -21.16 -4.01 -10.22
CA ALA A 30 -21.02 -4.91 -11.38
C ALA A 30 -20.40 -6.26 -11.00
N PHE A 31 -19.44 -6.28 -10.07
CA PHE A 31 -18.88 -7.53 -9.54
C PHE A 31 -19.87 -8.26 -8.64
N ASP A 32 -20.63 -7.52 -7.81
CA ASP A 32 -21.65 -8.08 -6.91
C ASP A 32 -22.80 -8.73 -7.69
N GLU A 33 -23.35 -8.03 -8.69
CA GLU A 33 -24.41 -8.57 -9.57
C GLU A 33 -23.95 -9.84 -10.33
N ALA A 34 -22.66 -9.92 -10.67
CA ALA A 34 -22.07 -11.09 -11.30
C ALA A 34 -21.74 -12.23 -10.33
N GLY A 35 -21.91 -12.03 -9.01
CA GLY A 35 -21.52 -13.00 -7.98
C GLY A 35 -19.99 -13.21 -7.92
N LEU A 36 -19.22 -12.20 -8.31
CA LEU A 36 -17.77 -12.25 -8.36
C LEU A 36 -17.16 -11.41 -7.24
N THR A 37 -15.96 -11.78 -6.84
CA THR A 37 -15.15 -11.05 -5.84
C THR A 37 -13.95 -10.41 -6.53
N ALA A 38 -13.76 -9.10 -6.33
CA ALA A 38 -12.57 -8.36 -6.71
C ALA A 38 -11.92 -7.78 -5.46
N VAL A 39 -10.76 -8.32 -5.05
CA VAL A 39 -10.01 -7.83 -3.90
C VAL A 39 -9.05 -6.74 -4.36
N LEU A 40 -9.32 -5.50 -3.96
CA LEU A 40 -8.58 -4.32 -4.40
C LEU A 40 -7.42 -4.03 -3.46
N GLY A 41 -6.19 -4.20 -3.96
CA GLY A 41 -5.00 -3.89 -3.20
C GLY A 41 -4.66 -4.94 -2.14
N ILE A 42 -4.32 -6.17 -2.54
CA ILE A 42 -3.91 -7.23 -1.63
C ILE A 42 -2.43 -7.61 -1.81
N GLY A 43 -1.56 -6.71 -1.33
CA GLY A 43 -0.14 -6.91 -1.17
C GLY A 43 0.26 -6.81 0.30
N ALA A 44 1.39 -6.18 0.55
CA ALA A 44 1.81 -5.85 1.92
C ALA A 44 1.11 -4.58 2.41
N SER A 45 1.23 -3.52 1.64
CA SER A 45 0.63 -2.21 1.82
C SER A 45 0.36 -1.63 0.42
N PRO A 46 -0.90 -1.54 0.01
CA PRO A 46 -2.09 -2.04 0.69
C PRO A 46 -2.16 -3.56 0.76
N GLY A 47 -3.01 -4.07 1.64
CA GLY A 47 -3.36 -5.47 1.75
C GLY A 47 -3.19 -6.01 3.15
N LEU A 48 -1.99 -6.47 3.53
CA LEU A 48 -1.73 -6.98 4.87
C LEU A 48 -1.92 -5.88 5.93
N THR A 49 -1.64 -4.61 5.61
CA THR A 49 -1.98 -3.45 6.45
C THR A 49 -3.48 -3.30 6.67
N ASN A 50 -4.29 -3.51 5.62
CA ASN A 50 -5.75 -3.48 5.68
C ASN A 50 -6.29 -4.62 6.58
N VAL A 51 -5.79 -5.83 6.39
CA VAL A 51 -6.16 -6.99 7.22
C VAL A 51 -5.77 -6.76 8.69
N ALA A 52 -4.60 -6.19 8.95
CA ALA A 52 -4.15 -5.86 10.30
C ALA A 52 -5.05 -4.78 10.94
N ALA A 53 -5.44 -3.76 10.19
CA ALA A 53 -6.38 -2.74 10.64
C ALA A 53 -7.76 -3.34 10.96
N ALA A 54 -8.30 -4.20 10.08
CA ALA A 54 -9.55 -4.93 10.33
C ALA A 54 -9.47 -5.82 11.58
N ARG A 55 -8.31 -6.47 11.81
CA ARG A 55 -8.10 -7.26 13.02
C ARG A 55 -8.11 -6.39 14.28
N GLY A 56 -7.47 -5.22 14.24
CA GLY A 56 -7.51 -4.25 15.34
C GLY A 56 -8.94 -3.75 15.59
N ALA A 57 -9.62 -3.33 14.54
CA ALA A 57 -10.99 -2.85 14.58
C ALA A 57 -11.97 -3.89 15.14
N SER A 58 -11.74 -5.19 14.88
CA SER A 58 -12.62 -6.27 15.37
C SER A 58 -12.66 -6.43 16.90
N HIS A 59 -11.78 -5.77 17.63
CA HIS A 59 -11.75 -5.73 19.08
C HIS A 59 -12.41 -4.50 19.69
N LEU A 60 -12.68 -3.47 18.85
CA LEU A 60 -13.15 -2.18 19.30
C LEU A 60 -14.65 -2.02 19.03
N ASP A 61 -15.36 -1.35 19.95
CA ASP A 61 -16.73 -0.92 19.73
C ASP A 61 -16.82 0.24 18.73
N ARG A 62 -15.75 1.06 18.67
CA ARG A 62 -15.59 2.17 17.74
C ARG A 62 -14.11 2.37 17.43
N VAL A 63 -13.80 2.55 16.16
CA VAL A 63 -12.46 2.97 15.70
C VAL A 63 -12.43 4.49 15.64
N ASP A 64 -11.44 5.10 16.29
CA ASP A 64 -11.19 6.54 16.22
C ASP A 64 -10.08 6.89 15.22
N GLU A 65 -8.98 6.12 15.22
CA GLU A 65 -7.81 6.43 14.37
C GLU A 65 -7.13 5.16 13.85
N VAL A 66 -6.60 5.23 12.63
CA VAL A 66 -5.74 4.20 12.02
C VAL A 66 -4.47 4.86 11.49
N HIS A 67 -3.31 4.46 12.02
CA HIS A 67 -2.02 4.99 11.59
C HIS A 67 -1.14 3.86 11.04
N ILE A 68 -0.67 4.02 9.81
CA ILE A 68 0.18 3.06 9.12
C ILE A 68 1.56 3.64 8.94
N ARG A 69 2.59 2.90 9.35
CA ARG A 69 4.00 3.25 9.22
C ARG A 69 4.75 2.11 8.56
N THR A 70 5.54 2.42 7.55
CA THR A 70 6.40 1.42 6.91
C THR A 70 7.86 1.81 6.99
N GLY A 71 8.74 0.83 6.93
CA GLY A 71 10.19 1.04 6.96
C GLY A 71 10.93 -0.11 6.32
N ALA A 72 12.18 0.14 5.95
CA ALA A 72 13.05 -0.84 5.32
C ALA A 72 14.49 -0.68 5.76
N LYS A 73 15.28 -1.77 5.63
CA LYS A 73 16.73 -1.78 5.79
C LYS A 73 17.35 -2.69 4.73
N GLY A 74 18.46 -2.26 4.13
CA GLY A 74 19.10 -3.00 3.04
C GLY A 74 18.39 -2.78 1.70
N GLY A 75 18.35 -3.80 0.85
CA GLY A 75 17.69 -3.76 -0.46
C GLY A 75 18.58 -3.27 -1.61
N GLY A 76 19.78 -2.76 -1.32
CA GLY A 76 20.73 -2.23 -2.31
C GLY A 76 20.32 -0.87 -2.88
N ASP A 77 21.10 -0.38 -3.84
CA ASP A 77 20.85 0.89 -4.50
C ASP A 77 19.74 0.76 -5.56
N GLY A 78 18.93 1.80 -5.70
CA GLY A 78 17.92 1.90 -6.75
C GLY A 78 16.49 1.67 -6.26
N PHE A 79 15.60 1.42 -7.22
CA PHE A 79 14.16 1.26 -6.94
C PHE A 79 13.87 -0.18 -6.49
N ALA A 80 13.23 -0.32 -5.33
CA ALA A 80 12.88 -1.64 -4.78
C ALA A 80 11.80 -2.36 -5.61
N TYR A 81 10.92 -1.61 -6.26
CA TYR A 81 9.84 -2.05 -7.15
C TYR A 81 9.72 -1.12 -8.37
N SER A 82 8.57 -0.92 -8.94
CA SER A 82 8.35 -0.03 -10.09
C SER A 82 8.86 1.38 -9.80
N ALA A 83 9.81 1.85 -10.59
CA ALA A 83 10.33 3.21 -10.47
C ALA A 83 9.21 4.26 -10.61
N LYS A 84 8.28 4.02 -11.54
CA LYS A 84 7.11 4.88 -11.73
C LYS A 84 6.30 4.99 -10.43
N THR A 85 5.96 3.88 -9.80
CA THR A 85 5.17 3.87 -8.56
C THR A 85 5.89 4.59 -7.42
N ILE A 86 7.20 4.35 -7.26
CA ILE A 86 8.02 5.04 -6.23
C ILE A 86 8.07 6.54 -6.49
N LEU A 87 8.20 6.95 -7.76
CA LEU A 87 8.14 8.37 -8.11
C LEU A 87 6.76 8.96 -7.82
N ASP A 88 5.66 8.25 -8.13
CA ASP A 88 4.31 8.69 -7.79
C ASP A 88 4.16 8.88 -6.27
N GLU A 89 4.60 7.92 -5.46
CA GLU A 89 4.57 7.98 -4.00
C GLU A 89 5.39 9.15 -3.41
N LEU A 90 6.43 9.60 -4.11
CA LEU A 90 7.32 10.68 -3.65
C LEU A 90 6.97 12.05 -4.21
N THR A 91 6.21 12.14 -5.32
CA THR A 91 6.00 13.40 -6.04
C THR A 91 4.54 13.80 -6.16
N MET A 92 3.59 12.89 -5.97
CA MET A 92 2.17 13.23 -5.93
C MET A 92 1.77 13.75 -4.55
N ASN A 93 0.76 14.59 -4.52
CA ASN A 93 0.20 15.09 -3.28
C ASN A 93 -0.45 13.95 -2.47
N PRO A 94 0.04 13.67 -1.26
CA PRO A 94 -0.58 12.64 -0.43
C PRO A 94 -1.95 13.07 0.08
N ILE A 95 -2.83 12.09 0.24
CA ILE A 95 -4.13 12.26 0.86
C ILE A 95 -4.04 11.71 2.29
N VAL A 96 -4.57 12.45 3.24
CA VAL A 96 -4.82 12.02 4.61
C VAL A 96 -6.29 12.22 4.96
N PHE A 97 -6.77 11.51 5.96
CA PHE A 97 -8.10 11.71 6.52
C PHE A 97 -7.93 12.20 7.97
N GLU A 98 -8.33 13.41 8.26
CA GLU A 98 -8.18 14.05 9.57
C GLU A 98 -9.44 14.82 9.96
N ASP A 99 -9.86 14.68 11.21
CA ASP A 99 -11.07 15.29 11.76
C ASP A 99 -12.34 14.95 10.96
N GLY A 100 -12.38 13.75 10.34
CA GLY A 100 -13.50 13.30 9.55
C GLY A 100 -13.54 13.84 8.11
N GLU A 101 -12.47 14.48 7.63
CA GLU A 101 -12.39 15.07 6.30
C GLU A 101 -11.10 14.68 5.57
N TYR A 102 -11.17 14.51 4.24
CA TYR A 102 -9.99 14.32 3.42
C TYR A 102 -9.23 15.62 3.23
N LYS A 103 -7.93 15.54 3.38
CA LYS A 103 -6.99 16.67 3.15
C LYS A 103 -5.90 16.24 2.20
N GLU A 104 -5.63 17.08 1.21
CA GLU A 104 -4.51 16.92 0.31
C GLU A 104 -3.33 17.72 0.87
N LEU A 105 -2.15 17.11 0.89
CA LEU A 105 -0.93 17.68 1.45
C LEU A 105 0.14 17.83 0.38
N GLU A 106 1.17 18.62 0.66
CA GLU A 106 2.35 18.71 -0.20
C GLU A 106 3.17 17.41 -0.18
N PRO A 107 3.81 17.02 -1.28
CA PRO A 107 4.71 15.87 -1.33
C PRO A 107 5.79 15.93 -0.24
N LEU A 108 6.19 14.78 0.29
CA LEU A 108 7.21 14.64 1.34
C LEU A 108 6.91 15.40 2.64
N SER A 109 5.64 15.80 2.85
CA SER A 109 5.20 16.48 4.08
C SER A 109 4.98 15.51 5.25
N GLY A 110 4.74 16.07 6.45
CA GLY A 110 4.44 15.28 7.64
C GLY A 110 5.58 14.36 8.08
N ARG A 111 6.83 14.82 7.94
CA ARG A 111 8.02 14.06 8.35
C ARG A 111 7.94 13.68 9.82
N GLU A 112 8.15 12.41 10.10
CA GLU A 112 8.14 11.83 11.45
C GLU A 112 9.25 10.79 11.57
N THR A 113 10.02 10.89 12.66
CA THR A 113 10.96 9.83 13.03
C THR A 113 10.26 8.82 13.92
N TYR A 114 10.29 7.54 13.54
CA TYR A 114 9.69 6.45 14.31
C TYR A 114 10.58 5.21 14.31
N THR A 115 10.42 4.42 15.35
CA THR A 115 11.17 3.17 15.51
C THR A 115 10.34 1.99 15.02
N MET A 116 10.91 1.27 14.07
CA MET A 116 10.45 -0.05 13.63
C MET A 116 11.18 -1.14 14.41
N PRO A 117 10.68 -2.38 14.48
CA PRO A 117 11.40 -3.48 15.07
C PRO A 117 12.77 -3.74 14.42
N ASP A 118 13.69 -4.34 15.19
CA ASP A 118 14.94 -4.83 14.64
C ASP A 118 14.69 -5.84 13.50
N PRO A 119 15.51 -5.83 12.46
CA PRO A 119 16.72 -5.03 12.27
C PRO A 119 16.51 -3.68 11.57
N VAL A 120 15.25 -3.27 11.27
CA VAL A 120 14.95 -2.01 10.57
C VAL A 120 15.40 -0.81 11.40
N GLY A 121 14.96 -0.73 12.67
CA GLY A 121 15.37 0.30 13.61
C GLY A 121 14.68 1.66 13.36
N GLU A 122 15.39 2.76 13.68
CA GLU A 122 14.88 4.11 13.52
C GLU A 122 14.88 4.54 12.05
N VAL A 123 13.76 5.09 11.59
CA VAL A 123 13.59 5.61 10.22
C VAL A 123 12.84 6.93 10.25
N GLU A 124 13.06 7.79 9.25
CA GLU A 124 12.25 8.97 8.97
C GLU A 124 11.28 8.66 7.85
N GLY A 125 9.98 8.78 8.10
CA GLY A 125 8.93 8.63 7.10
C GLY A 125 8.16 9.93 6.90
N PHE A 126 7.39 9.98 5.81
CA PHE A 126 6.55 11.10 5.42
C PHE A 126 5.23 10.59 4.81
N HIS A 127 4.23 11.45 4.75
CA HIS A 127 2.97 11.11 4.11
C HIS A 127 3.20 10.77 2.64
N SER A 128 2.52 9.72 2.19
CA SER A 128 2.55 9.30 0.80
C SER A 128 1.14 8.99 0.32
N ILE A 129 0.92 9.14 -0.99
CA ILE A 129 -0.34 8.74 -1.58
C ILE A 129 -0.46 7.22 -1.56
N HIS A 130 -1.55 6.70 -0.97
CA HIS A 130 -1.69 5.25 -0.81
C HIS A 130 -3.15 4.80 -0.80
N SER A 131 -3.40 3.54 -1.18
CA SER A 131 -4.75 2.99 -1.39
C SER A 131 -5.56 2.84 -0.12
N GLU A 132 -4.95 2.65 1.05
CA GLU A 132 -5.64 2.51 2.33
C GLU A 132 -6.50 3.74 2.64
N LEU A 133 -6.06 4.93 2.20
CA LEU A 133 -6.81 6.17 2.36
C LEU A 133 -8.07 6.22 1.48
N ALA A 134 -8.13 5.42 0.42
CA ALA A 134 -9.32 5.31 -0.43
C ALA A 134 -10.41 4.41 0.18
N THR A 135 -10.10 3.62 1.21
CA THR A 135 -11.00 2.57 1.70
C THR A 135 -11.29 2.63 3.18
N MET A 136 -10.28 2.72 4.03
CA MET A 136 -10.44 2.69 5.49
C MET A 136 -11.35 3.77 6.06
N PRO A 137 -11.35 5.04 5.56
CA PRO A 137 -12.21 6.08 6.12
C PRO A 137 -13.71 5.79 6.02
N TYR A 138 -14.16 5.04 5.02
CA TYR A 138 -15.57 4.64 4.94
C TYR A 138 -15.83 3.22 5.44
N THR A 139 -14.81 2.36 5.49
CA THR A 139 -14.95 1.01 6.07
C THR A 139 -15.12 1.07 7.59
N PHE A 140 -14.36 1.92 8.26
CA PHE A 140 -14.43 2.09 9.70
C PHE A 140 -15.34 3.28 10.05
N GLU A 141 -16.64 3.00 10.23
CA GLU A 141 -17.64 4.03 10.47
C GLU A 141 -17.28 4.89 11.69
N GLY A 142 -17.27 6.20 11.50
CA GLY A 142 -16.98 7.18 12.56
C GLY A 142 -15.49 7.38 12.85
N VAL A 143 -14.59 6.77 12.09
CA VAL A 143 -13.14 7.05 12.19
C VAL A 143 -12.87 8.54 11.98
N LYS A 144 -11.96 9.09 12.77
CA LYS A 144 -11.61 10.53 12.75
C LYS A 144 -10.32 10.80 12.00
N SER A 145 -9.38 9.85 12.03
CA SER A 145 -8.07 10.02 11.42
C SER A 145 -7.58 8.71 10.80
N VAL A 146 -7.10 8.80 9.56
CA VAL A 146 -6.36 7.73 8.88
C VAL A 146 -5.18 8.36 8.17
N ASP A 147 -3.96 7.87 8.42
CA ASP A 147 -2.78 8.32 7.71
C ASP A 147 -1.82 7.18 7.38
N PHE A 148 -1.10 7.37 6.31
CA PHE A 148 -0.05 6.47 5.84
C PHE A 148 1.27 7.22 5.72
N ARG A 149 2.33 6.67 6.32
CA ARG A 149 3.71 7.17 6.13
C ARG A 149 4.63 6.06 5.67
N VAL A 150 5.45 6.40 4.71
CA VAL A 150 6.49 5.53 4.18
C VAL A 150 7.87 6.12 4.46
N ALA A 151 8.82 5.26 4.83
CA ALA A 151 10.23 5.61 4.92
C ALA A 151 10.98 5.02 3.73
N PHE A 152 11.60 5.89 2.94
CA PHE A 152 12.57 5.53 1.91
C PHE A 152 13.99 5.86 2.38
N SER A 153 14.99 5.33 1.67
CA SER A 153 16.36 5.69 1.98
C SER A 153 16.59 7.19 1.74
N PRO A 154 17.42 7.86 2.59
CA PRO A 154 17.71 9.28 2.39
C PRO A 154 18.28 9.60 1.00
N ASP A 155 19.05 8.69 0.42
CA ASP A 155 19.63 8.87 -0.93
C ASP A 155 18.55 8.90 -2.00
N LEU A 156 17.54 8.03 -1.91
CA LEU A 156 16.41 8.03 -2.86
C LEU A 156 15.57 9.30 -2.72
N VAL A 157 15.29 9.74 -1.49
CA VAL A 157 14.58 11.00 -1.24
C VAL A 157 15.34 12.18 -1.85
N ASN A 158 16.66 12.27 -1.63
CA ASN A 158 17.49 13.33 -2.20
C ASN A 158 17.49 13.31 -3.74
N ILE A 159 17.52 12.12 -4.37
CA ILE A 159 17.40 11.99 -5.83
C ILE A 159 16.05 12.55 -6.30
N CYS A 160 14.95 12.20 -5.63
CA CYS A 160 13.63 12.68 -5.98
C CYS A 160 13.51 14.20 -5.79
N ASP A 161 14.05 14.77 -4.72
CA ASP A 161 14.09 16.22 -4.50
C ASP A 161 14.79 16.95 -5.66
N VAL A 162 15.91 16.38 -6.14
CA VAL A 162 16.64 16.94 -7.32
C VAL A 162 15.79 16.84 -8.59
N LEU A 163 15.15 15.70 -8.84
CA LEU A 163 14.29 15.51 -10.02
C LEU A 163 13.08 16.47 -10.01
N ILE A 164 12.47 16.68 -8.85
CA ILE A 164 11.39 17.66 -8.65
C ILE A 164 11.92 19.07 -8.91
N GLY A 165 13.04 19.44 -8.29
CA GLY A 165 13.66 20.77 -8.46
C GLY A 165 14.07 21.09 -9.90
N LEU A 166 14.37 20.08 -10.72
CA LEU A 166 14.66 20.21 -12.14
C LEU A 166 13.40 20.11 -13.03
N ASN A 167 12.22 19.96 -12.45
CA ASN A 167 10.94 19.77 -13.16
C ASN A 167 10.92 18.52 -14.06
N LEU A 168 11.73 17.50 -13.74
CA LEU A 168 11.78 16.25 -14.51
C LEU A 168 10.64 15.28 -14.16
N THR A 169 9.89 15.57 -13.09
CA THR A 169 8.71 14.82 -12.66
C THR A 169 7.39 15.41 -13.19
N SER A 170 7.47 16.51 -13.98
CA SER A 170 6.31 17.19 -14.55
C SER A 170 5.64 16.36 -15.66
N GLU A 171 4.33 16.28 -15.59
CA GLU A 171 3.48 15.71 -16.65
C GLU A 171 3.12 16.72 -17.75
N GLU A 172 3.49 18.01 -17.57
CA GLU A 172 3.27 19.04 -18.61
C GLU A 172 4.12 18.73 -19.85
N GLU A 173 3.49 18.74 -21.02
CA GLU A 173 4.16 18.51 -22.29
C GLU A 173 5.15 19.63 -22.63
N VAL A 174 6.33 19.24 -23.08
CA VAL A 174 7.38 20.13 -23.59
C VAL A 174 7.79 19.70 -24.99
N GLU A 175 8.11 20.66 -25.84
CA GLU A 175 8.63 20.36 -27.18
C GLU A 175 10.15 20.21 -27.15
N PHE A 176 10.66 19.07 -27.64
CA PHE A 176 12.07 18.86 -27.88
C PHE A 176 12.30 18.30 -29.29
N LYS A 177 12.99 19.05 -30.13
CA LYS A 177 13.33 18.67 -31.52
C LYS A 177 12.10 18.31 -32.38
N GLY A 178 11.00 19.00 -32.19
CA GLY A 178 9.75 18.79 -32.94
C GLY A 178 8.92 17.59 -32.45
N THR A 179 9.21 17.06 -31.27
CA THR A 179 8.42 16.02 -30.61
C THR A 179 7.93 16.55 -29.27
N GLU A 180 6.63 16.44 -29.03
CA GLU A 180 6.01 16.75 -27.74
C GLU A 180 6.05 15.51 -26.85
N PHE A 181 6.42 15.67 -25.58
CA PHE A 181 6.41 14.63 -24.54
C PHE A 181 6.46 15.29 -23.17
N SER A 182 6.00 14.58 -22.12
CA SER A 182 6.21 15.04 -20.76
C SER A 182 7.62 14.60 -20.24
N PRO A 183 8.30 15.44 -19.46
CA PRO A 183 9.55 15.03 -18.80
C PRO A 183 9.38 13.76 -17.96
N ARG A 184 8.22 13.63 -17.28
CA ARG A 184 7.87 12.46 -16.47
C ARG A 184 7.78 11.18 -17.32
N GLU A 185 7.11 11.21 -18.46
CA GLU A 185 6.99 10.07 -19.36
C GLU A 185 8.36 9.58 -19.84
N PHE A 186 9.26 10.53 -20.21
CA PHE A 186 10.64 10.19 -20.55
C PHE A 186 11.40 9.58 -19.38
N LEU A 187 11.25 10.12 -18.17
CA LEU A 187 11.90 9.61 -16.97
C LEU A 187 11.45 8.17 -16.65
N ASP A 188 10.15 7.92 -16.65
CA ASP A 188 9.57 6.59 -16.44
C ASP A 188 10.10 5.59 -17.48
N TRP A 189 10.08 5.97 -18.77
CA TRP A 189 10.62 5.16 -19.88
C TRP A 189 12.10 4.86 -19.71
N HIS A 190 12.89 5.82 -19.25
CA HIS A 190 14.33 5.67 -19.05
C HIS A 190 14.63 4.75 -17.86
N LEU A 191 13.95 4.94 -16.73
CA LEU A 191 14.17 4.17 -15.51
C LEU A 191 13.76 2.70 -15.67
N ASP A 192 12.70 2.40 -16.39
CA ASP A 192 12.28 1.02 -16.67
C ASP A 192 13.32 0.20 -17.43
N ARG A 193 14.24 0.87 -18.14
CA ARG A 193 15.31 0.25 -18.93
C ARG A 193 16.63 0.11 -18.20
N GLN A 194 16.73 0.68 -16.99
CA GLN A 194 17.93 0.52 -16.20
C GLN A 194 18.08 -0.94 -15.74
N PRO A 195 19.34 -1.42 -15.61
CA PRO A 195 19.58 -2.74 -15.03
C PRO A 195 18.93 -2.84 -13.65
N LYS A 196 18.11 -3.86 -13.45
CA LYS A 196 17.53 -4.11 -12.13
C LYS A 196 18.60 -4.77 -11.26
N PRO A 197 18.83 -4.26 -10.04
CA PRO A 197 19.74 -4.92 -9.11
C PRO A 197 19.24 -6.34 -8.80
N GLY A 198 20.19 -7.28 -8.66
CA GLY A 198 19.86 -8.63 -8.22
C GLY A 198 19.23 -8.65 -6.83
N ALA A 199 18.76 -9.82 -6.41
CA ALA A 199 18.28 -10.00 -5.04
C ALA A 199 19.44 -9.81 -4.05
N VAL A 200 19.22 -8.98 -3.04
CA VAL A 200 20.17 -8.68 -1.96
C VAL A 200 19.43 -8.70 -0.63
N GLU A 201 20.17 -8.76 0.47
CA GLU A 201 19.58 -8.69 1.80
C GLU A 201 18.73 -7.43 1.97
N GLU A 202 17.50 -7.64 2.38
CA GLU A 202 16.52 -6.59 2.63
C GLU A 202 15.61 -7.02 3.79
N TRP A 203 15.25 -6.07 4.61
CA TRP A 203 14.20 -6.21 5.60
C TRP A 203 13.14 -5.14 5.36
N LYS A 204 11.89 -5.54 5.41
CA LYS A 204 10.73 -4.65 5.37
C LYS A 204 9.94 -4.80 6.65
N SER A 205 9.38 -3.72 7.11
CA SER A 205 8.48 -3.72 8.26
C SER A 205 7.34 -2.74 8.07
N PHE A 206 6.18 -3.09 8.59
CA PHE A 206 5.13 -2.11 8.83
C PHE A 206 4.64 -2.21 10.29
N ARG A 207 4.03 -1.12 10.72
CA ARG A 207 3.26 -1.00 11.95
C ARG A 207 1.91 -0.39 11.62
N VAL A 208 0.85 -1.05 12.07
CA VAL A 208 -0.52 -0.54 12.02
C VAL A 208 -0.99 -0.33 13.45
N ASP A 209 -1.33 0.90 13.79
CA ASP A 209 -1.91 1.30 15.06
C ASP A 209 -3.38 1.59 14.84
N VAL A 210 -4.26 0.89 15.57
CA VAL A 210 -5.71 1.12 15.57
C VAL A 210 -6.11 1.54 16.97
N THR A 211 -6.67 2.72 17.10
CA THR A 211 -7.14 3.25 18.39
C THR A 211 -8.63 3.49 18.36
N GLY A 212 -9.26 3.40 19.51
CA GLY A 212 -10.70 3.59 19.64
C GLY A 212 -11.19 3.33 21.05
N GLU A 213 -12.38 2.77 21.14
CA GLU A 213 -13.07 2.45 22.40
C GLU A 213 -13.41 0.98 22.45
N GLU A 214 -13.15 0.32 23.58
CA GLU A 214 -13.52 -1.06 23.91
C GLU A 214 -14.16 -1.06 25.32
N ASP A 215 -15.38 -1.56 25.44
CA ASP A 215 -16.15 -1.58 26.70
C ASP A 215 -16.28 -0.19 27.36
N GLY A 216 -16.30 0.89 26.57
CA GLY A 216 -16.40 2.28 27.04
C GLY A 216 -15.07 2.92 27.49
N GLU A 217 -13.95 2.24 27.34
CA GLU A 217 -12.63 2.74 27.70
C GLU A 217 -11.72 2.88 26.46
N PRO A 218 -10.79 3.85 26.45
CA PRO A 218 -9.83 3.98 25.36
C PRO A 218 -8.95 2.75 25.20
N ALA A 219 -8.86 2.22 23.99
CA ALA A 219 -8.05 1.04 23.69
C ALA A 219 -7.19 1.26 22.44
N ARG A 220 -6.07 0.52 22.35
CA ARG A 220 -5.15 0.55 21.21
C ARG A 220 -4.68 -0.85 20.89
N TYR A 221 -4.75 -1.19 19.61
CA TYR A 221 -4.18 -2.41 19.05
C TYR A 221 -3.08 -2.03 18.06
N GLN A 222 -1.92 -2.67 18.22
CA GLN A 222 -0.77 -2.47 17.36
C GLN A 222 -0.35 -3.79 16.73
N TYR A 223 -0.26 -3.78 15.41
CA TYR A 223 0.24 -4.90 14.63
C TYR A 223 1.53 -4.52 13.95
N THR A 224 2.52 -5.38 14.06
CA THR A 224 3.82 -5.19 13.45
C THR A 224 4.26 -6.46 12.76
N VAL A 225 4.76 -6.31 11.54
CA VAL A 225 5.33 -7.40 10.76
C VAL A 225 6.73 -7.01 10.32
N VAL A 226 7.66 -7.96 10.40
CA VAL A 226 9.01 -7.85 9.83
C VAL A 226 9.19 -9.00 8.87
N VAL A 227 9.63 -8.71 7.66
CA VAL A 227 9.92 -9.69 6.61
C VAL A 227 11.35 -9.50 6.14
N GLU A 228 12.08 -10.58 6.02
CA GLU A 228 13.43 -10.62 5.46
C GLU A 228 13.45 -11.26 4.06
N SER A 229 14.50 -10.99 3.33
CA SER A 229 14.76 -11.64 2.03
C SER A 229 14.87 -13.15 2.17
N ARG A 230 14.32 -13.87 1.22
CA ARG A 230 14.41 -15.34 1.09
C ARG A 230 15.41 -15.67 -0.05
N LEU A 231 16.69 -15.36 0.17
CA LEU A 231 17.72 -15.47 -0.87
C LEU A 231 18.16 -16.92 -1.14
N ASP A 232 18.16 -17.76 -0.09
CA ASP A 232 18.69 -19.13 -0.18
C ASP A 232 17.69 -20.10 -0.84
N ASP A 233 16.38 -19.88 -0.64
CA ASP A 233 15.34 -20.82 -1.04
C ASP A 233 14.44 -20.28 -2.17
N TRP A 234 14.14 -18.98 -2.18
CA TRP A 234 13.26 -18.37 -3.18
C TRP A 234 13.97 -17.39 -4.11
N GLU A 235 15.20 -17.02 -3.82
CA GLU A 235 15.98 -15.99 -4.55
C GLU A 235 15.23 -14.65 -4.64
N LEU A 236 14.44 -14.30 -3.60
CA LEU A 236 13.59 -13.13 -3.55
C LEU A 236 14.01 -12.12 -2.46
N LYS A 237 13.90 -10.85 -2.78
CA LYS A 237 14.00 -9.76 -1.80
C LYS A 237 12.78 -9.75 -0.87
N ALA A 238 12.93 -9.15 0.32
CA ALA A 238 11.83 -8.96 1.26
C ALA A 238 10.63 -8.25 0.62
N THR A 239 10.86 -7.26 -0.24
CA THR A 239 9.80 -6.58 -1.01
C THR A 239 8.93 -7.55 -1.82
N ALA A 240 9.53 -8.54 -2.49
CA ALA A 240 8.76 -9.52 -3.27
C ALA A 240 8.03 -10.54 -2.38
N VAL A 241 8.67 -10.98 -1.30
CA VAL A 241 8.08 -11.92 -0.33
C VAL A 241 6.85 -11.31 0.34
N TRP A 242 7.01 -10.14 0.93
CA TRP A 242 5.93 -9.53 1.71
C TRP A 242 4.75 -9.05 0.86
N THR A 243 4.97 -8.85 -0.45
CA THR A 243 3.90 -8.48 -1.39
C THR A 243 3.23 -9.72 -1.98
N GLY A 244 4.00 -10.74 -2.34
CA GLY A 244 3.51 -11.94 -3.01
C GLY A 244 2.79 -12.92 -2.09
N VAL A 245 3.26 -13.10 -0.85
CA VAL A 245 2.65 -14.04 0.10
C VAL A 245 1.21 -13.63 0.45
N PRO A 246 0.90 -12.37 0.82
CA PRO A 246 -0.48 -11.95 1.06
C PRO A 246 -1.40 -12.14 -0.15
N MET A 247 -0.91 -11.83 -1.35
CA MET A 247 -1.65 -12.07 -2.59
C MET A 247 -1.96 -13.55 -2.79
N GLY A 248 -0.99 -14.44 -2.56
CA GLY A 248 -1.18 -15.89 -2.67
C GLY A 248 -2.23 -16.41 -1.69
N ILE A 249 -2.18 -15.96 -0.42
CA ILE A 249 -3.17 -16.31 0.60
C ILE A 249 -4.57 -15.84 0.20
N ALA A 250 -4.70 -14.60 -0.26
CA ALA A 250 -5.99 -14.06 -0.69
C ALA A 250 -6.55 -14.82 -1.91
N ALA A 251 -5.68 -15.14 -2.88
CA ALA A 251 -6.09 -15.94 -4.04
C ALA A 251 -6.58 -17.32 -3.65
N GLU A 252 -5.95 -17.96 -2.67
CA GLU A 252 -6.41 -19.24 -2.13
C GLU A 252 -7.78 -19.09 -1.45
N LEU A 253 -7.96 -18.09 -0.58
CA LEU A 253 -9.23 -17.83 0.12
C LEU A 253 -10.37 -17.56 -0.86
N VAL A 254 -10.17 -16.66 -1.82
CA VAL A 254 -11.18 -16.34 -2.84
C VAL A 254 -11.48 -17.56 -3.71
N GLY A 255 -10.44 -18.30 -4.13
CA GLY A 255 -10.60 -19.50 -4.94
C GLY A 255 -11.34 -20.66 -4.24
N HIS A 256 -11.32 -20.70 -2.91
CA HIS A 256 -12.10 -21.66 -2.11
C HIS A 256 -13.50 -21.17 -1.74
N GLY A 257 -13.84 -19.92 -2.07
CA GLY A 257 -15.12 -19.31 -1.70
C GLY A 257 -15.16 -18.83 -0.25
N ASP A 258 -13.99 -18.57 0.36
CA ASP A 258 -13.86 -18.09 1.74
C ASP A 258 -13.87 -16.56 1.84
N ALA A 259 -14.12 -15.83 0.74
CA ALA A 259 -14.37 -14.39 0.78
C ALA A 259 -15.66 -14.10 1.55
N LEU A 260 -15.66 -13.02 2.34
CA LEU A 260 -16.80 -12.65 3.19
C LEU A 260 -18.00 -12.15 2.38
N ASP A 261 -17.75 -11.62 1.17
CA ASP A 261 -18.77 -11.00 0.33
C ASP A 261 -18.35 -11.05 -1.16
N THR A 262 -19.23 -10.61 -2.04
CA THR A 262 -18.98 -10.33 -3.46
C THR A 262 -18.81 -8.83 -3.69
N GLY A 263 -18.47 -8.43 -4.91
CA GLY A 263 -18.22 -7.03 -5.26
C GLY A 263 -16.74 -6.69 -5.43
N ALA A 264 -16.46 -5.43 -5.76
CA ALA A 264 -15.11 -4.90 -5.86
C ALA A 264 -14.80 -4.06 -4.61
N LYS A 265 -14.19 -4.70 -3.63
CA LYS A 265 -14.02 -4.17 -2.28
C LYS A 265 -12.58 -4.33 -1.78
N PRO A 266 -12.18 -3.58 -0.75
CA PRO A 266 -10.85 -3.72 -0.16
C PRO A 266 -10.72 -4.97 0.73
N PRO A 267 -9.46 -5.38 1.05
CA PRO A 267 -9.19 -6.55 1.88
C PRO A 267 -9.88 -6.55 3.24
N GLU A 268 -9.98 -5.39 3.90
CA GLU A 268 -10.61 -5.24 5.21
C GLU A 268 -12.11 -5.53 5.23
N GLN A 269 -12.76 -5.57 4.06
CA GLN A 269 -14.17 -5.93 3.91
C GLN A 269 -14.37 -7.36 3.41
N LEU A 270 -13.44 -7.89 2.62
CA LEU A 270 -13.59 -9.17 1.93
C LEU A 270 -12.91 -10.35 2.61
N LEU A 271 -11.91 -10.10 3.44
CA LEU A 271 -11.09 -11.17 4.04
C LEU A 271 -11.32 -11.26 5.54
N ASN A 272 -11.57 -12.47 6.04
CA ASN A 272 -11.58 -12.68 7.48
C ASN A 272 -10.17 -12.51 8.04
N PRO A 273 -9.92 -11.50 8.91
CA PRO A 273 -8.57 -11.16 9.32
C PRO A 273 -7.91 -12.26 10.17
N GLU A 274 -8.66 -12.99 10.99
CA GLU A 274 -8.13 -14.08 11.80
C GLU A 274 -7.67 -15.25 10.91
N GLN A 275 -8.54 -15.69 10.01
CA GLN A 275 -8.24 -16.77 9.07
C GLN A 275 -7.04 -16.43 8.18
N PHE A 276 -6.96 -15.18 7.70
CA PHE A 276 -5.86 -14.71 6.89
C PHE A 276 -4.53 -14.71 7.66
N LEU A 277 -4.52 -14.14 8.87
CA LEU A 277 -3.32 -14.07 9.71
C LEU A 277 -2.87 -15.46 10.19
N ASP A 278 -3.80 -16.38 10.39
CA ASP A 278 -3.46 -17.78 10.74
C ASP A 278 -2.79 -18.54 9.58
N LYS A 279 -3.17 -18.23 8.33
CA LYS A 279 -2.45 -18.73 7.14
C LYS A 279 -1.07 -18.08 7.03
N LEU A 280 -0.98 -16.75 7.18
CA LEU A 280 0.28 -16.02 7.11
C LEU A 280 1.34 -16.51 8.11
N ARG A 281 0.93 -16.92 9.31
CA ARG A 281 1.85 -17.47 10.33
C ARG A 281 2.47 -18.83 9.99
N LYS A 282 1.97 -19.49 8.97
CA LYS A 282 2.44 -20.82 8.54
C LYS A 282 3.45 -20.73 7.40
N GLU A 283 3.51 -19.60 6.74
CA GLU A 283 4.46 -19.29 5.66
C GLU A 283 5.76 -18.66 6.21
#